data_64cccc00625535fdf3a98553c5522d7d
#
_entry.id   64cccc00625535fdf3a98553c5522d7d
#
_cell.length_a   1.000
_cell.length_b   1.000
_cell.length_c   1.000
_cell.angle_alpha   90.00
_cell.angle_beta   90.00
_cell.angle_gamma   90.00
#
_symmetry.space_group_name_H-M   'P 1'
#
loop_
_entity.id
_entity.type
_entity.pdbx_description
1 polymer ?
#
loop_
_entity_poly.entity_id
_entity_poly.type
_entity_poly.pdbx_seq_one_letter_code
_entity_poly.pdbx_strand_id
1 'polypeptide(L)'
;EEEESFRLCKMLDANYVLVIFGGFSSYSGDDINKFIWIIRITSGYYPRVKEENFIKGGYRIDAGASETMLNCMMYKFSYYRFDETRSQKNQPEGYDLVRGYVMGRKNIKLRHFREAYTTDNWIVRIFAVNDYPNREIAVKSRFKIRKSFSGNDTGFKKMKMPRSF
;
A
#
# COMPACT_ATOMS: atom_id res chain seq x y z
N GLU A 1 -4.58 9.91 -3.31
CA GLU A 1 -5.92 9.28 -3.34
C GLU A 1 -5.82 7.82 -3.78
N GLU A 2 -6.88 7.02 -3.59
CA GLU A 2 -6.86 5.58 -3.85
C GLU A 2 -6.59 5.24 -5.32
N GLU A 3 -7.22 5.96 -6.23
CA GLU A 3 -7.04 5.82 -7.68
C GLU A 3 -5.55 6.00 -8.09
N GLU A 4 -4.89 7.02 -7.57
CA GLU A 4 -3.49 7.28 -7.87
C GLU A 4 -2.58 6.18 -7.31
N SER A 5 -2.84 5.72 -6.09
CA SER A 5 -2.10 4.60 -5.49
C SER A 5 -2.28 3.31 -6.28
N PHE A 6 -3.49 3.06 -6.76
CA PHE A 6 -3.79 1.92 -7.62
C PHE A 6 -3.02 2.02 -8.96
N ARG A 7 -3.02 3.20 -9.58
CA ARG A 7 -2.26 3.46 -10.81
C ARG A 7 -0.77 3.20 -10.62
N LEU A 8 -0.20 3.65 -9.49
CA LEU A 8 1.20 3.40 -9.13
C LEU A 8 1.48 1.90 -8.95
N CYS A 9 0.60 1.16 -8.24
CA CYS A 9 0.75 -0.28 -8.08
C CYS A 9 0.76 -1.00 -9.45
N LYS A 10 -0.06 -0.57 -10.38
CA LYS A 10 -0.07 -1.11 -11.75
C LYS A 10 1.21 -0.79 -12.52
N MET A 11 1.73 0.43 -12.40
CA MET A 11 3.00 0.80 -13.03
C MET A 11 4.18 0.00 -12.50
N LEU A 12 4.16 -0.32 -11.20
CA LEU A 12 5.18 -1.12 -10.52
C LEU A 12 4.95 -2.63 -10.67
N ASP A 13 3.90 -3.06 -11.36
CA ASP A 13 3.46 -4.46 -11.48
C ASP A 13 3.28 -5.16 -10.12
N ALA A 14 2.87 -4.38 -9.11
CA ALA A 14 2.63 -4.87 -7.76
C ALA A 14 1.28 -5.57 -7.66
N ASN A 15 1.26 -6.80 -7.15
CA ASN A 15 0.05 -7.58 -6.92
C ASN A 15 -0.50 -7.41 -5.52
N TYR A 16 0.37 -7.05 -4.58
CA TYR A 16 0.03 -6.91 -3.17
C TYR A 16 0.69 -5.68 -2.56
N VAL A 17 0.01 -5.11 -1.58
CA VAL A 17 0.53 -4.09 -0.68
C VAL A 17 0.62 -4.70 0.71
N LEU A 18 1.79 -4.68 1.31
CA LEU A 18 2.01 -5.10 2.69
C LEU A 18 2.13 -3.88 3.58
N VAL A 19 1.46 -3.91 4.72
CA VAL A 19 1.51 -2.87 5.76
C VAL A 19 1.77 -3.52 7.11
N ILE A 20 2.71 -2.95 7.85
CA ILE A 20 2.94 -3.28 9.25
C ILE A 20 2.11 -2.32 10.10
N PHE A 21 1.20 -2.86 10.91
CA PHE A 21 0.31 -2.10 11.77
C PHE A 21 0.42 -2.55 13.23
N GLY A 22 0.68 -1.62 14.13
CA GLY A 22 0.92 -1.92 15.54
C GLY A 22 -0.21 -1.53 16.48
N GLY A 23 -1.24 -0.85 15.99
CA GLY A 23 -2.31 -0.28 16.82
C GLY A 23 -3.10 -1.30 17.65
N PHE A 24 -3.19 -2.55 17.20
CA PHE A 24 -3.84 -3.62 17.93
C PHE A 24 -2.94 -4.24 19.02
N SER A 25 -1.65 -4.42 18.73
CA SER A 25 -0.69 -5.16 19.55
C SER A 25 0.29 -4.27 20.32
N SER A 26 0.11 -2.95 20.29
CA SER A 26 1.02 -1.97 20.93
C SER A 26 2.44 -1.93 20.32
N TYR A 27 2.59 -2.33 19.05
CA TYR A 27 3.88 -2.29 18.35
C TYR A 27 4.11 -0.92 17.70
N SER A 28 4.99 -0.09 18.30
CA SER A 28 5.24 1.29 17.86
C SER A 28 6.11 1.43 16.59
N GLY A 29 6.77 0.34 16.15
CA GLY A 29 7.62 0.34 14.94
C GLY A 29 6.84 0.17 13.63
N ASP A 30 5.57 0.52 13.61
CA ASP A 30 4.67 0.33 12.48
C ASP A 30 4.82 1.40 11.36
N ASP A 31 4.24 1.10 10.21
CA ASP A 31 4.44 1.93 9.02
C ASP A 31 3.73 3.28 9.10
N ILE A 32 2.59 3.36 9.80
CA ILE A 32 1.88 4.63 9.94
C ILE A 32 2.65 5.62 10.85
N ASN A 33 3.47 5.15 11.79
CA ASN A 33 4.41 6.01 12.52
C ASN A 33 5.54 6.50 11.62
N LYS A 34 6.07 5.64 10.75
CA LYS A 34 7.11 5.99 9.79
C LYS A 34 6.60 6.93 8.69
N PHE A 35 5.32 6.86 8.37
CA PHE A 35 4.68 7.62 7.30
C PHE A 35 4.88 9.13 7.44
N ILE A 36 4.93 9.67 8.67
CA ILE A 36 5.19 11.08 8.93
C ILE A 36 6.57 11.52 8.43
N TRP A 37 7.57 10.69 8.63
CA TRP A 37 8.92 10.96 8.11
C TRP A 37 8.93 10.95 6.59
N ILE A 38 8.19 10.05 5.96
CA ILE A 38 8.03 10.00 4.51
C ILE A 38 7.37 11.28 3.99
N ILE A 39 6.33 11.78 4.65
CA ILE A 39 5.68 13.04 4.30
C ILE A 39 6.66 14.21 4.39
N ARG A 40 7.43 14.32 5.46
CA ARG A 40 8.44 15.38 5.66
C ARG A 40 9.50 15.38 4.56
N ILE A 41 10.05 14.20 4.27
CA ILE A 41 11.04 14.06 3.19
C ILE A 41 10.39 14.44 1.85
N THR A 42 9.21 13.91 1.59
CA THR A 42 8.50 14.13 0.32
C THR A 42 8.11 15.60 0.11
N SER A 43 7.71 16.30 1.16
CA SER A 43 7.36 17.74 1.07
C SER A 43 8.54 18.62 0.64
N GLY A 44 9.77 18.21 0.93
CA GLY A 44 10.98 18.89 0.47
C GLY A 44 11.24 18.76 -1.03
N TYR A 45 10.74 17.70 -1.67
CA TYR A 45 10.97 17.44 -3.10
C TYR A 45 9.74 17.68 -3.98
N TYR A 46 8.54 17.54 -3.42
CA TYR A 46 7.28 17.65 -4.16
C TYR A 46 6.40 18.74 -3.56
N PRO A 47 6.33 19.93 -4.16
CA PRO A 47 5.58 21.09 -3.64
C PRO A 47 4.09 20.83 -3.41
N ARG A 48 3.52 19.80 -4.08
CA ARG A 48 2.12 19.40 -3.90
C ARG A 48 1.87 18.66 -2.59
N VAL A 49 2.91 18.06 -1.99
CA VAL A 49 2.82 17.34 -0.71
C VAL A 49 3.22 18.31 0.38
N LYS A 50 2.26 18.74 1.18
CA LYS A 50 2.48 19.66 2.29
C LYS A 50 2.24 18.93 3.60
N GLU A 51 3.24 18.92 4.48
CA GLU A 51 3.15 18.29 5.81
C GLU A 51 1.96 18.83 6.60
N GLU A 52 1.73 20.13 6.56
CA GLU A 52 0.64 20.82 7.24
C GLU A 52 -0.76 20.29 6.89
N ASN A 53 -0.93 19.72 5.68
CA ASN A 53 -2.20 19.11 5.26
C ASN A 53 -2.47 17.79 5.98
N PHE A 54 -1.42 17.07 6.39
CA PHE A 54 -1.54 15.80 7.10
C PHE A 54 -1.55 15.98 8.61
N ILE A 55 -0.74 16.91 9.14
CA ILE A 55 -0.46 17.09 10.57
C ILE A 55 -0.98 18.45 11.05
N LYS A 56 -2.26 18.72 10.82
CA LYS A 56 -2.90 19.93 11.31
C LYS A 56 -3.14 19.82 12.81
N GLY A 57 -2.43 20.64 13.60
CA GLY A 57 -2.56 20.62 15.07
C GLY A 57 -1.90 19.43 15.76
N GLY A 58 -0.95 18.75 15.09
CA GLY A 58 -0.24 17.57 15.61
C GLY A 58 -0.58 16.27 14.88
N TYR A 59 0.17 15.22 15.19
CA TYR A 59 -0.11 13.90 14.65
C TYR A 59 -1.31 13.26 15.34
N ARG A 60 -2.39 13.07 14.61
CA ARG A 60 -3.64 12.50 15.10
C ARG A 60 -4.18 11.46 14.11
N ILE A 61 -4.87 10.47 14.66
CA ILE A 61 -5.55 9.42 13.89
C ILE A 61 -7.05 9.34 14.20
N ASP A 62 -7.49 10.11 15.16
CA ASP A 62 -8.88 10.19 15.63
C ASP A 62 -9.73 11.17 14.77
N ALA A 63 -10.95 11.43 15.18
CA ALA A 63 -11.86 12.33 14.49
C ALA A 63 -11.35 13.79 14.35
N GLY A 64 -10.36 14.19 15.15
CA GLY A 64 -9.69 15.48 15.04
C GLY A 64 -8.53 15.52 14.04
N ALA A 65 -8.20 14.39 13.40
CA ALA A 65 -7.19 14.35 12.36
C ALA A 65 -7.64 15.11 11.10
N SER A 66 -6.67 15.55 10.28
CA SER A 66 -6.99 16.22 9.03
C SER A 66 -7.71 15.28 8.05
N GLU A 67 -8.54 15.82 7.18
CA GLU A 67 -9.19 15.05 6.12
C GLU A 67 -8.17 14.39 5.19
N THR A 68 -7.03 15.04 4.95
CA THR A 68 -5.93 14.46 4.14
C THR A 68 -5.35 13.23 4.82
N MET A 69 -5.15 13.26 6.15
CA MET A 69 -4.67 12.11 6.91
C MET A 69 -5.69 10.97 6.90
N LEU A 70 -6.96 11.26 7.20
CA LEU A 70 -8.02 10.26 7.24
C LEU A 70 -8.32 9.62 5.88
N ASN A 71 -8.00 10.30 4.77
CA ASN A 71 -8.20 9.81 3.41
C ASN A 71 -6.96 9.20 2.76
N CYS A 72 -5.77 9.35 3.35
CA CYS A 72 -4.56 8.79 2.75
C CYS A 72 -4.58 7.25 2.78
N MET A 73 -3.88 6.62 1.83
CA MET A 73 -3.88 5.16 1.73
C MET A 73 -3.19 4.47 2.92
N MET A 74 -2.17 5.09 3.51
CA MET A 74 -1.54 4.56 4.72
C MET A 74 -2.57 4.44 5.86
N TYR A 75 -3.39 5.47 6.08
CA TYR A 75 -4.45 5.42 7.07
C TYR A 75 -5.49 4.34 6.72
N LYS A 76 -5.97 4.32 5.47
CA LYS A 76 -6.98 3.36 5.03
C LYS A 76 -6.51 1.92 5.20
N PHE A 77 -5.28 1.58 4.78
CA PHE A 77 -4.75 0.23 4.96
C PHE A 77 -4.52 -0.14 6.42
N SER A 78 -4.02 0.80 7.24
CA SER A 78 -3.80 0.56 8.67
C SER A 78 -5.11 0.30 9.43
N TYR A 79 -6.17 1.06 9.13
CA TYR A 79 -7.42 1.03 9.88
C TYR A 79 -8.60 0.37 9.17
N TYR A 80 -8.41 -0.26 8.01
CA TYR A 80 -9.46 -1.00 7.32
C TYR A 80 -10.05 -2.07 8.24
N ARG A 81 -11.38 -2.03 8.50
CA ARG A 81 -12.10 -2.93 9.43
C ARG A 81 -11.60 -2.91 10.89
N PHE A 82 -10.75 -1.98 11.26
CA PHE A 82 -10.25 -1.89 12.62
C PHE A 82 -11.33 -1.42 13.61
N ASP A 83 -12.32 -0.68 13.13
CA ASP A 83 -13.52 -0.29 13.87
C ASP A 83 -14.44 -1.46 14.27
N GLU A 84 -14.22 -2.65 13.72
CA GLU A 84 -14.91 -3.89 14.10
C GLU A 84 -14.16 -4.65 15.21
N THR A 85 -12.99 -4.17 15.66
CA THR A 85 -12.11 -4.90 16.57
C THR A 85 -11.96 -4.20 17.90
N ARG A 86 -11.67 -5.00 18.92
CA ARG A 86 -11.35 -4.53 20.27
C ARG A 86 -9.97 -5.04 20.66
N SER A 87 -9.00 -4.14 20.74
CA SER A 87 -7.62 -4.47 21.07
C SER A 87 -7.42 -4.96 22.51
N GLN A 88 -8.25 -4.48 23.46
CA GLN A 88 -8.27 -4.93 24.85
C GLN A 88 -9.70 -4.88 25.40
N LYS A 89 -9.96 -5.73 26.42
CA LYS A 89 -11.28 -5.93 27.01
C LYS A 89 -11.95 -4.63 27.52
N ASN A 90 -11.14 -3.69 28.01
CA ASN A 90 -11.58 -2.43 28.58
C ASN A 90 -11.49 -1.24 27.62
N GLN A 91 -11.08 -1.46 26.36
CA GLN A 91 -10.99 -0.40 25.34
C GLN A 91 -12.19 -0.46 24.41
N PRO A 92 -12.60 0.70 23.85
CA PRO A 92 -13.63 0.72 22.82
C PRO A 92 -13.13 0.08 21.52
N GLU A 93 -14.06 -0.26 20.63
CA GLU A 93 -13.76 -0.74 19.29
C GLU A 93 -13.00 0.33 18.49
N GLY A 94 -12.01 -0.13 17.71
CA GLY A 94 -11.15 0.77 16.93
C GLY A 94 -10.16 1.59 17.76
N TYR A 95 -9.86 1.16 18.99
CA TYR A 95 -8.87 1.84 19.82
C TYR A 95 -7.45 1.40 19.49
N ASP A 96 -6.64 2.37 19.10
CA ASP A 96 -5.21 2.18 18.78
C ASP A 96 -4.37 2.28 20.06
N LEU A 97 -3.74 1.17 20.45
CA LEU A 97 -2.92 1.08 21.67
C LEU A 97 -1.61 1.85 21.58
N VAL A 98 -1.10 2.12 20.37
CA VAL A 98 0.16 2.87 20.18
C VAL A 98 -0.10 4.36 20.31
N ARG A 99 -1.20 4.84 19.70
CA ARG A 99 -1.51 6.28 19.63
C ARG A 99 -2.44 6.74 20.73
N GLY A 100 -3.10 5.81 21.44
CA GLY A 100 -3.96 6.12 22.56
C GLY A 100 -5.30 6.77 22.18
N TYR A 101 -5.77 6.57 20.95
CA TYR A 101 -7.01 7.15 20.43
C TYR A 101 -7.86 6.11 19.71
N VAL A 102 -9.17 6.36 19.68
CA VAL A 102 -10.07 5.66 18.75
C VAL A 102 -9.86 6.22 17.34
N MET A 103 -9.83 5.35 16.35
CA MET A 103 -9.72 5.76 14.95
C MET A 103 -10.84 6.71 14.54
N GLY A 104 -10.49 7.73 13.74
CA GLY A 104 -11.42 8.81 13.40
C GLY A 104 -12.41 8.46 12.30
N ARG A 105 -12.01 7.66 11.32
CA ARG A 105 -12.85 7.31 10.18
C ARG A 105 -13.25 5.84 10.25
N LYS A 106 -14.51 5.59 10.52
CA LYS A 106 -15.13 4.27 10.52
C LYS A 106 -15.61 3.87 9.12
N ASN A 107 -15.93 2.60 8.94
CA ASN A 107 -16.49 2.05 7.69
C ASN A 107 -15.65 2.38 6.46
N ILE A 108 -14.33 2.25 6.56
CA ILE A 108 -13.41 2.49 5.45
C ILE A 108 -13.75 1.53 4.31
N LYS A 109 -13.92 2.07 3.11
CA LYS A 109 -14.17 1.29 1.89
C LYS A 109 -12.96 1.39 0.97
N LEU A 110 -12.58 0.25 0.40
CA LEU A 110 -11.56 0.11 -0.62
C LEU A 110 -12.20 -0.32 -1.93
N ARG A 111 -11.93 0.40 -3.00
CA ARG A 111 -12.48 0.12 -4.35
C ARG A 111 -11.52 -0.71 -5.19
N HIS A 112 -10.24 -0.39 -5.12
CA HIS A 112 -9.19 -0.96 -5.95
C HIS A 112 -8.30 -1.96 -5.21
N PHE A 113 -8.56 -2.15 -3.93
CA PHE A 113 -7.84 -3.07 -3.08
C PHE A 113 -8.82 -3.93 -2.28
N ARG A 114 -8.41 -5.13 -1.94
CA ARG A 114 -9.14 -6.01 -1.03
C ARG A 114 -8.18 -6.58 0.00
N GLU A 115 -8.63 -6.72 1.22
CA GLU A 115 -7.87 -7.42 2.26
C GLU A 115 -7.67 -8.88 1.83
N ALA A 116 -6.42 -9.28 1.70
CA ALA A 116 -6.04 -10.65 1.36
C ALA A 116 -5.67 -11.45 2.61
N TYR A 117 -5.01 -10.80 3.56
CA TYR A 117 -4.59 -11.43 4.79
C TYR A 117 -4.34 -10.39 5.89
N THR A 118 -4.69 -10.73 7.11
CA THR A 118 -4.33 -9.99 8.33
C THR A 118 -4.01 -11.03 9.40
N THR A 119 -2.86 -10.90 10.06
CA THR A 119 -2.48 -11.78 11.19
C THR A 119 -3.43 -11.57 12.38
N ASP A 120 -3.58 -12.58 13.23
CA ASP A 120 -4.47 -12.52 14.41
C ASP A 120 -4.09 -11.36 15.36
N ASN A 121 -2.80 -11.03 15.45
CA ASN A 121 -2.29 -9.90 16.22
C ASN A 121 -2.28 -8.57 15.45
N TRP A 122 -2.82 -8.53 14.21
CA TRP A 122 -2.94 -7.36 13.33
C TRP A 122 -1.61 -6.72 12.89
N ILE A 123 -0.46 -7.31 13.18
CA ILE A 123 0.84 -6.71 12.83
C ILE A 123 1.06 -6.71 11.33
N VAL A 124 0.82 -7.83 10.65
CA VAL A 124 0.99 -7.92 9.20
C VAL A 124 -0.37 -7.86 8.51
N ARG A 125 -0.52 -6.91 7.61
CA ARG A 125 -1.72 -6.75 6.79
C ARG A 125 -1.34 -6.75 5.31
N ILE A 126 -1.97 -7.59 4.53
CA ILE A 126 -1.72 -7.74 3.10
C ILE A 126 -3.00 -7.43 2.34
N PHE A 127 -2.89 -6.50 1.40
CA PHE A 127 -3.99 -6.12 0.51
C PHE A 127 -3.65 -6.51 -0.92
N ALA A 128 -4.53 -7.26 -1.56
CA ALA A 128 -4.40 -7.55 -2.98
C ALA A 128 -4.86 -6.34 -3.80
N VAL A 129 -4.10 -6.03 -4.83
CA VAL A 129 -4.48 -5.06 -5.85
C VAL A 129 -5.52 -5.72 -6.76
N ASN A 130 -6.69 -5.12 -6.92
CA ASN A 130 -7.74 -5.68 -7.75
C ASN A 130 -7.28 -5.73 -9.21
N ASP A 131 -7.38 -6.90 -9.82
CA ASP A 131 -7.09 -7.07 -11.23
C ASP A 131 -8.23 -6.49 -12.09
N TYR A 132 -7.84 -5.72 -13.11
CA TYR A 132 -8.74 -5.49 -14.21
C TYR A 132 -8.84 -6.76 -15.08
N PRO A 133 -10.02 -7.06 -15.65
CA PRO A 133 -10.26 -8.29 -16.42
C PRO A 133 -9.28 -8.50 -17.59
N ASN A 134 -8.48 -7.51 -17.93
CA ASN A 134 -7.55 -7.54 -19.07
C ASN A 134 -6.11 -8.00 -18.74
N ARG A 135 -5.76 -8.26 -17.47
CA ARG A 135 -4.38 -8.64 -17.11
C ARG A 135 -3.99 -10.00 -17.69
N GLU A 136 -4.90 -10.98 -17.68
CA GLU A 136 -4.68 -12.27 -18.33
C GLU A 136 -4.55 -12.16 -19.85
N ILE A 137 -5.27 -11.24 -20.48
CA ILE A 137 -5.20 -11.00 -21.94
C ILE A 137 -3.86 -10.38 -22.30
N ALA A 138 -3.35 -9.44 -21.50
CA ALA A 138 -2.04 -8.82 -21.70
C ALA A 138 -0.89 -9.82 -21.56
N VAL A 139 -0.96 -10.75 -20.59
CA VAL A 139 0.01 -11.83 -20.42
C VAL A 139 -0.05 -12.81 -21.59
N LYS A 140 -1.25 -13.25 -21.98
CA LYS A 140 -1.45 -14.14 -23.13
C LYS A 140 -1.00 -13.51 -24.45
N SER A 141 -1.18 -12.20 -24.65
CA SER A 141 -0.72 -11.50 -25.85
C SER A 141 0.81 -11.36 -25.87
N ARG A 142 1.47 -11.09 -24.75
CA ARG A 142 2.94 -11.08 -24.65
C ARG A 142 3.55 -12.44 -24.96
N PHE A 143 2.94 -13.52 -24.52
CA PHE A 143 3.40 -14.88 -24.87
C PHE A 143 3.14 -15.24 -26.34
N LYS A 144 2.04 -14.77 -26.96
CA LYS A 144 1.79 -14.96 -28.39
C LYS A 144 2.80 -14.19 -29.24
N ILE A 145 3.13 -12.96 -28.90
CA ILE A 145 4.13 -12.15 -29.61
C ILE A 145 5.53 -12.82 -29.55
N ARG A 146 5.91 -13.34 -28.39
CA ARG A 146 7.19 -14.10 -28.29
C ARG A 146 7.22 -15.37 -29.16
N LYS A 147 6.10 -16.08 -29.29
CA LYS A 147 6.03 -17.27 -30.16
C LYS A 147 6.02 -16.92 -31.65
N SER A 148 5.50 -15.77 -32.06
CA SER A 148 5.53 -15.35 -33.47
C SER A 148 6.89 -14.83 -33.93
N PHE A 149 7.76 -14.37 -33.00
CA PHE A 149 9.15 -14.00 -33.31
C PHE A 149 10.14 -15.18 -33.25
N SER A 150 9.72 -16.35 -32.74
CA SER A 150 10.57 -17.54 -32.65
C SER A 150 10.44 -18.47 -33.87
N GLY A 151 9.67 -18.10 -34.88
CA GLY A 151 9.32 -18.96 -36.00
C GLY A 151 9.77 -18.48 -37.38
N ASN A 152 10.87 -17.75 -37.53
CA ASN A 152 11.59 -17.57 -38.80
C ASN A 152 12.81 -16.67 -38.55
N ASP A 153 13.91 -17.27 -38.15
CA ASP A 153 15.22 -16.76 -38.52
C ASP A 153 16.30 -17.85 -38.38
N THR A 154 16.46 -18.61 -39.43
CA THR A 154 17.65 -19.38 -39.70
C THR A 154 18.72 -18.44 -40.29
N GLY A 155 19.45 -17.72 -39.43
CA GLY A 155 20.45 -16.79 -39.94
C GLY A 155 21.29 -16.07 -38.90
N PHE A 156 21.61 -16.66 -37.76
CA PHE A 156 22.63 -16.08 -36.90
C PHE A 156 23.95 -16.85 -36.99
N LYS A 157 24.89 -16.27 -37.77
CA LYS A 157 26.30 -16.64 -37.75
C LYS A 157 26.83 -16.55 -36.31
N LYS A 158 27.42 -17.63 -35.82
CA LYS A 158 28.19 -17.70 -34.58
C LYS A 158 29.29 -16.61 -34.57
N MET A 159 29.10 -15.57 -33.79
CA MET A 159 30.18 -14.67 -33.42
C MET A 159 31.00 -15.34 -32.32
N LYS A 160 32.24 -15.72 -32.64
CA LYS A 160 33.26 -16.19 -31.68
C LYS A 160 33.60 -15.01 -30.75
N MET A 161 33.43 -15.18 -29.45
CA MET A 161 34.04 -14.31 -28.46
C MET A 161 35.53 -14.56 -28.36
N PRO A 162 36.38 -13.52 -28.28
CA PRO A 162 37.81 -13.71 -27.98
C PRO A 162 37.99 -14.09 -26.51
N ARG A 163 38.82 -15.08 -26.27
CA ARG A 163 39.36 -15.40 -24.95
C ARG A 163 40.47 -14.43 -24.59
N SER A 164 40.69 -14.22 -23.31
CA SER A 164 41.77 -13.51 -22.59
C SER A 164 41.49 -12.02 -22.33
N PHE A 165 41.68 -11.51 -21.12
CA PHE A 165 42.54 -11.84 -19.97
C PHE A 165 41.79 -11.66 -18.66
#